data_421d0cbf0fd292c0844965b4031fd481
#
_entry.id   421d0cbf0fd292c0844965b4031fd481
#
_cell.length_a   1.000
_cell.length_b   1.000
_cell.length_c   1.000
_cell.angle_alpha   90.00
_cell.angle_beta   90.00
_cell.angle_gamma   90.00
#
_symmetry.space_group_name_H-M   'P 1'
#
loop_
_entity.id
_entity.type
_entity.pdbx_description
1 polymer ?
#
loop_
_entity_poly.entity_id
_entity_poly.type
_entity_poly.pdbx_seq_one_letter_code
_entity_poly.pdbx_strand_id
1 'polypeptide(L)'
;MFYKILNEDLKNLGFQYQEGLNTDCNEFDPNTDYRGGLFYADEKNILAYSGCGTKIAEVSIPDESVSMKVSWKEYKSHQIVLSNIRDLWTIETFQWLKEQGVDLRAGEEYAIYIASEDGHLEIVKYLIEQGSNIHAKDERALRYASCGGQLDAVRFLVENGADIHALDDTALCLAAQFGHIEVVKYLIEQGANIHAHDDYVVCVASEKGYLDIVKYFVERGAEVNTYDGYALYCASQNGYFEIVKYLIEHNADIHASGDYALYGACEKGHFEVVKYLVEQGANIHTLNDRVLFAAAWNGEWDIIKYLISQGANINADDGCAIWIASGRGNLEVLKYFFSIGADLHVDEDYALIYACQNGRLDIVKYLLKQGADIHVRDDLALRQASRNGYLKLVKYLVEQGANIYAKDAAALHKASENGHSDVVEYLTNVMKHSICCHV
;
A
#
# COMPACT_ATOMS: atom_id res chain seq x y z
N MET A 1 -34.15 -18.03 -16.72
CA MET A 1 -33.18 -19.10 -16.37
C MET A 1 -32.13 -18.46 -15.43
N PHE A 2 -31.49 -19.28 -14.61
CA PHE A 2 -30.47 -18.76 -13.69
C PHE A 2 -29.10 -19.34 -13.97
N TYR A 3 -28.07 -18.61 -13.64
CA TYR A 3 -26.67 -18.94 -13.90
C TYR A 3 -25.77 -18.54 -12.74
N LYS A 4 -24.60 -19.18 -12.67
CA LYS A 4 -23.53 -18.82 -11.74
C LYS A 4 -22.20 -18.84 -12.46
N ILE A 5 -21.36 -17.80 -12.19
CA ILE A 5 -19.97 -17.76 -12.63
C ILE A 5 -19.09 -18.24 -11.48
N LEU A 6 -18.08 -19.04 -11.81
CA LEU A 6 -17.17 -19.71 -10.90
C LEU A 6 -15.74 -19.56 -11.42
N ASN A 7 -14.77 -19.63 -10.51
CA ASN A 7 -13.36 -19.71 -10.92
C ASN A 7 -13.03 -21.11 -11.49
N GLU A 8 -11.79 -21.29 -11.94
CA GLU A 8 -11.32 -22.55 -12.54
C GLU A 8 -11.49 -23.75 -11.60
N ASP A 9 -11.28 -23.57 -10.29
CA ASP A 9 -11.40 -24.59 -9.25
C ASP A 9 -12.85 -24.77 -8.78
N LEU A 10 -13.84 -24.20 -9.43
CA LEU A 10 -15.25 -24.17 -9.02
C LEU A 10 -15.46 -23.59 -7.61
N LYS A 11 -14.72 -22.53 -7.26
CA LYS A 11 -14.87 -21.81 -5.98
C LYS A 11 -15.47 -20.43 -6.20
N ASN A 12 -16.22 -19.97 -5.21
CA ASN A 12 -16.64 -18.58 -5.12
C ASN A 12 -16.89 -18.21 -3.65
N LEU A 13 -16.41 -17.05 -3.22
CA LEU A 13 -16.56 -16.53 -1.84
C LEU A 13 -16.21 -17.56 -0.74
N GLY A 14 -15.20 -18.37 -0.97
CA GLY A 14 -14.73 -19.39 -0.02
C GLY A 14 -15.53 -20.71 -0.02
N PHE A 15 -16.61 -20.81 -0.80
CA PHE A 15 -17.37 -22.04 -0.96
C PHE A 15 -16.86 -22.86 -2.15
N GLN A 16 -16.71 -24.19 -1.94
CA GLN A 16 -16.34 -25.15 -2.98
C GLN A 16 -17.62 -25.72 -3.62
N TYR A 17 -17.82 -25.43 -4.90
CA TYR A 17 -18.95 -25.95 -5.67
C TYR A 17 -18.59 -27.26 -6.38
N GLN A 18 -19.63 -28.00 -6.72
CA GLN A 18 -19.55 -29.22 -7.55
C GLN A 18 -20.75 -29.28 -8.51
N GLU A 19 -20.63 -30.07 -9.55
CA GLU A 19 -21.78 -30.39 -10.40
C GLU A 19 -22.84 -31.15 -9.58
N GLY A 20 -24.10 -30.83 -9.78
CA GLY A 20 -25.19 -31.34 -8.97
C GLY A 20 -25.54 -30.44 -7.78
N LEU A 21 -26.06 -31.07 -6.71
CA LEU A 21 -26.55 -30.35 -5.53
C LEU A 21 -25.41 -29.75 -4.70
N ASN A 22 -25.53 -28.45 -4.41
CA ASN A 22 -24.69 -27.70 -3.49
C ASN A 22 -25.55 -27.14 -2.37
N THR A 23 -25.13 -27.32 -1.13
CA THR A 23 -25.83 -26.85 0.08
C THR A 23 -24.87 -26.00 0.90
N ASP A 24 -25.29 -24.79 1.24
CA ASP A 24 -24.52 -23.96 2.18
C ASP A 24 -24.64 -24.53 3.59
N CYS A 25 -23.54 -24.75 4.25
CA CYS A 25 -23.47 -25.22 5.64
C CYS A 25 -23.73 -24.13 6.68
N ASN A 26 -23.72 -22.85 6.26
CA ASN A 26 -24.01 -21.74 7.13
C ASN A 26 -25.51 -21.53 7.28
N GLU A 27 -25.95 -20.99 8.41
CA GLU A 27 -27.32 -20.62 8.63
C GLU A 27 -27.79 -19.61 7.58
N PHE A 28 -28.81 -19.95 6.82
CA PHE A 28 -29.36 -19.08 5.79
C PHE A 28 -30.14 -17.96 6.43
N ASP A 29 -29.64 -16.71 6.30
CA ASP A 29 -30.36 -15.53 6.76
C ASP A 29 -30.95 -14.77 5.56
N PRO A 30 -32.26 -14.73 5.41
CA PRO A 30 -32.92 -14.04 4.30
C PRO A 30 -32.78 -12.51 4.39
N ASN A 31 -32.36 -11.95 5.53
CA ASN A 31 -32.36 -10.51 5.78
C ASN A 31 -30.99 -9.88 5.65
N THR A 32 -29.93 -10.65 5.41
CA THR A 32 -28.55 -10.12 5.27
C THR A 32 -27.93 -10.45 3.93
N ASP A 33 -27.24 -9.49 3.35
CA ASP A 33 -26.55 -9.64 2.06
C ASP A 33 -25.27 -10.50 2.16
N TYR A 34 -24.80 -10.82 3.39
CA TYR A 34 -23.44 -11.35 3.61
C TYR A 34 -23.38 -12.64 4.44
N ARG A 35 -24.49 -13.14 5.00
CA ARG A 35 -24.47 -14.37 5.81
C ARG A 35 -25.34 -15.46 5.19
N GLY A 36 -24.66 -16.58 4.87
CA GLY A 36 -25.29 -17.79 4.35
C GLY A 36 -25.98 -17.61 3.00
N GLY A 37 -26.01 -18.66 2.23
CA GLY A 37 -26.65 -18.73 0.92
C GLY A 37 -25.69 -18.70 -0.26
N LEU A 38 -26.07 -19.40 -1.30
CA LEU A 38 -25.33 -19.54 -2.54
C LEU A 38 -25.89 -18.54 -3.57
N PHE A 39 -25.05 -17.60 -4.04
CA PHE A 39 -25.44 -16.52 -4.93
C PHE A 39 -25.48 -16.95 -6.40
N TYR A 40 -26.41 -16.42 -7.18
CA TYR A 40 -26.60 -16.64 -8.60
C TYR A 40 -27.35 -15.46 -9.24
N ALA A 41 -27.38 -15.40 -10.58
CA ALA A 41 -28.06 -14.33 -11.31
C ALA A 41 -28.94 -14.88 -12.44
N ASP A 42 -29.86 -14.05 -12.91
CA ASP A 42 -30.71 -14.35 -14.06
C ASP A 42 -30.02 -14.06 -15.40
N GLU A 43 -30.69 -14.42 -16.52
CA GLU A 43 -30.20 -14.20 -17.88
C GLU A 43 -29.94 -12.73 -18.24
N LYS A 44 -30.55 -11.79 -17.52
CA LYS A 44 -30.35 -10.35 -17.76
C LYS A 44 -29.13 -9.78 -17.05
N ASN A 45 -28.60 -10.49 -16.06
CA ASN A 45 -27.60 -9.93 -15.17
C ASN A 45 -26.32 -10.76 -15.05
N ILE A 46 -26.30 -12.02 -15.48
CA ILE A 46 -25.17 -12.92 -15.20
C ILE A 46 -23.84 -12.40 -15.75
N LEU A 47 -23.81 -11.82 -16.93
CA LEU A 47 -22.56 -11.29 -17.52
C LEU A 47 -22.06 -10.00 -16.87
N ALA A 48 -22.87 -9.36 -16.00
CA ALA A 48 -22.36 -8.32 -15.11
C ALA A 48 -21.37 -8.84 -14.04
N TYR A 49 -21.23 -10.16 -13.92
CA TYR A 49 -20.32 -10.85 -13.02
C TYR A 49 -19.19 -11.59 -13.76
N SER A 50 -19.03 -11.37 -15.07
CA SER A 50 -18.04 -12.08 -15.91
C SER A 50 -16.59 -11.98 -15.40
N GLY A 51 -16.23 -10.92 -14.70
CA GLY A 51 -14.93 -10.80 -14.02
C GLY A 51 -14.76 -11.65 -12.74
N CYS A 52 -15.81 -12.41 -12.33
CA CYS A 52 -15.73 -13.25 -11.12
C CYS A 52 -15.18 -14.65 -11.36
N GLY A 53 -14.92 -15.03 -12.61
CA GLY A 53 -14.41 -16.38 -12.91
C GLY A 53 -14.36 -16.74 -14.37
N THR A 54 -13.90 -17.97 -14.63
CA THR A 54 -13.64 -18.52 -15.95
C THR A 54 -14.64 -19.60 -16.37
N LYS A 55 -15.49 -20.05 -15.45
CA LYS A 55 -16.53 -21.07 -15.69
C LYS A 55 -17.92 -20.47 -15.51
N ILE A 56 -18.89 -20.96 -16.26
CA ILE A 56 -20.31 -20.66 -16.09
C ILE A 56 -21.10 -21.95 -15.97
N ALA A 57 -22.11 -21.95 -15.10
CA ALA A 57 -23.03 -23.09 -14.88
C ALA A 57 -24.47 -22.63 -14.93
N GLU A 58 -25.37 -23.49 -15.40
CA GLU A 58 -26.81 -23.36 -15.16
C GLU A 58 -27.15 -23.64 -13.72
N VAL A 59 -28.11 -22.88 -13.19
CA VAL A 59 -28.58 -22.99 -11.82
C VAL A 59 -30.08 -23.37 -11.82
N SER A 60 -30.43 -24.46 -11.12
CA SER A 60 -31.80 -24.76 -10.73
C SER A 60 -31.93 -24.80 -9.22
N ILE A 61 -33.10 -24.43 -8.73
CA ILE A 61 -33.39 -24.36 -7.30
C ILE A 61 -34.27 -25.58 -6.95
N PRO A 62 -33.87 -26.43 -5.97
CA PRO A 62 -34.72 -27.51 -5.49
C PRO A 62 -36.06 -26.99 -4.94
N ASP A 63 -37.16 -27.73 -5.16
CA ASP A 63 -38.52 -27.31 -4.78
C ASP A 63 -38.68 -26.95 -3.30
N GLU A 64 -37.91 -27.57 -2.43
CA GLU A 64 -37.96 -27.34 -0.99
C GLU A 64 -36.99 -26.23 -0.51
N SER A 65 -36.21 -25.64 -1.42
CA SER A 65 -35.22 -24.63 -1.06
C SER A 65 -35.77 -23.22 -1.01
N VAL A 66 -35.41 -22.49 0.04
CA VAL A 66 -35.72 -21.06 0.14
C VAL A 66 -34.80 -20.30 -0.78
N SER A 67 -35.39 -19.56 -1.71
CA SER A 67 -34.68 -18.65 -2.64
C SER A 67 -35.25 -17.27 -2.51
N MET A 68 -34.35 -16.26 -2.55
CA MET A 68 -34.76 -14.87 -2.48
C MET A 68 -33.91 -13.99 -3.40
N LYS A 69 -34.52 -12.88 -3.81
CA LYS A 69 -33.82 -11.82 -4.52
C LYS A 69 -33.15 -10.89 -3.50
N VAL A 70 -31.82 -10.79 -3.56
CA VAL A 70 -31.00 -9.98 -2.64
C VAL A 70 -30.86 -8.55 -3.16
N SER A 71 -30.64 -8.42 -4.47
CA SER A 71 -30.51 -7.14 -5.14
C SER A 71 -31.25 -7.15 -6.48
N TRP A 72 -31.22 -6.05 -7.22
CA TRP A 72 -31.83 -6.03 -8.55
C TRP A 72 -31.10 -6.95 -9.56
N LYS A 73 -29.88 -7.40 -9.24
CA LYS A 73 -29.05 -8.28 -10.08
C LYS A 73 -28.88 -9.70 -9.55
N GLU A 74 -29.05 -9.93 -8.25
CA GLU A 74 -28.64 -11.16 -7.59
C GLU A 74 -29.75 -11.82 -6.81
N TYR A 75 -29.65 -13.14 -6.78
CA TYR A 75 -30.46 -14.04 -5.98
C TYR A 75 -29.56 -14.85 -5.07
N LYS A 76 -30.08 -15.33 -3.95
CA LYS A 76 -29.42 -16.34 -3.11
C LYS A 76 -30.37 -17.42 -2.70
N SER A 77 -29.84 -18.62 -2.48
CA SER A 77 -30.59 -19.78 -1.97
C SER A 77 -29.74 -20.60 -1.01
N HIS A 78 -30.38 -21.29 -0.08
CA HIS A 78 -29.69 -22.25 0.78
C HIS A 78 -29.13 -23.44 -0.02
N GLN A 79 -29.83 -23.87 -1.06
CA GLN A 79 -29.40 -24.93 -1.96
C GLN A 79 -29.56 -24.51 -3.41
N ILE A 80 -28.60 -24.91 -4.26
CA ILE A 80 -28.68 -24.80 -5.71
C ILE A 80 -28.15 -26.08 -6.36
N VAL A 81 -28.68 -26.42 -7.51
CA VAL A 81 -28.16 -27.50 -8.36
C VAL A 81 -27.41 -26.85 -9.52
N LEU A 82 -26.13 -27.16 -9.67
CA LEU A 82 -25.34 -26.75 -10.81
C LEU A 82 -25.33 -27.85 -11.87
N SER A 83 -25.54 -27.44 -13.11
CA SER A 83 -25.47 -28.29 -14.28
C SER A 83 -24.83 -27.55 -15.44
N ASN A 84 -24.40 -28.31 -16.45
CA ASN A 84 -23.90 -27.75 -17.70
C ASN A 84 -22.75 -26.77 -17.51
N ILE A 85 -21.77 -27.14 -16.65
CA ILE A 85 -20.58 -26.30 -16.37
C ILE A 85 -19.71 -26.22 -17.61
N ARG A 86 -19.39 -25.00 -18.05
CA ARG A 86 -18.65 -24.70 -19.28
C ARG A 86 -17.55 -23.67 -19.02
N ASP A 87 -16.56 -23.65 -19.90
CA ASP A 87 -15.63 -22.53 -20.00
C ASP A 87 -16.38 -21.28 -20.46
N LEU A 88 -16.30 -20.21 -19.68
CA LEU A 88 -17.01 -18.96 -19.98
C LEU A 88 -16.50 -18.31 -21.27
N TRP A 89 -15.19 -18.19 -21.41
CA TRP A 89 -14.54 -17.41 -22.45
C TRP A 89 -14.31 -18.18 -23.78
N THR A 90 -15.35 -18.89 -24.24
CA THR A 90 -15.36 -19.58 -25.55
C THR A 90 -16.51 -19.08 -26.42
N ILE A 91 -16.31 -19.09 -27.74
CA ILE A 91 -17.33 -18.69 -28.71
C ILE A 91 -18.58 -19.55 -28.56
N GLU A 92 -18.41 -20.86 -28.40
CA GLU A 92 -19.51 -21.82 -28.23
C GLU A 92 -20.38 -21.48 -27.01
N THR A 93 -19.74 -21.05 -25.91
CA THR A 93 -20.47 -20.65 -24.70
C THR A 93 -21.23 -19.34 -24.91
N PHE A 94 -20.62 -18.34 -25.55
CA PHE A 94 -21.32 -17.09 -25.84
C PHE A 94 -22.45 -17.24 -26.85
N GLN A 95 -22.31 -18.10 -27.85
CA GLN A 95 -23.38 -18.44 -28.79
C GLN A 95 -24.53 -19.13 -28.04
N TRP A 96 -24.22 -20.12 -27.22
CA TRP A 96 -25.21 -20.81 -26.38
C TRP A 96 -25.91 -19.84 -25.41
N LEU A 97 -25.17 -18.96 -24.71
CA LEU A 97 -25.77 -17.95 -23.84
C LEU A 97 -26.77 -17.06 -24.57
N LYS A 98 -26.42 -16.63 -25.79
CA LYS A 98 -27.33 -15.85 -26.64
C LYS A 98 -28.59 -16.63 -27.01
N GLU A 99 -28.48 -17.93 -27.36
CA GLU A 99 -29.61 -18.82 -27.65
C GLU A 99 -30.53 -18.99 -26.42
N GLN A 100 -29.95 -18.98 -25.21
CA GLN A 100 -30.70 -19.00 -23.95
C GLN A 100 -31.33 -17.65 -23.58
N GLY A 101 -31.14 -16.61 -24.38
CA GLY A 101 -31.70 -15.26 -24.14
C GLY A 101 -30.92 -14.45 -23.12
N VAL A 102 -29.65 -14.81 -22.85
CA VAL A 102 -28.79 -14.02 -21.96
C VAL A 102 -28.47 -12.68 -22.64
N ASP A 103 -28.59 -11.60 -21.86
CA ASP A 103 -28.17 -10.27 -22.31
C ASP A 103 -26.64 -10.16 -22.33
N LEU A 104 -26.06 -10.19 -23.54
CA LEU A 104 -24.61 -10.10 -23.73
C LEU A 104 -24.03 -8.72 -23.36
N ARG A 105 -24.89 -7.69 -23.20
CA ARG A 105 -24.53 -6.33 -22.81
C ARG A 105 -24.83 -6.04 -21.34
N ALA A 106 -25.12 -7.09 -20.57
CA ALA A 106 -25.44 -6.95 -19.14
C ALA A 106 -24.35 -6.18 -18.38
N GLY A 107 -24.75 -5.39 -17.38
CA GLY A 107 -23.81 -4.61 -16.59
C GLY A 107 -23.14 -3.46 -17.37
N GLU A 108 -23.86 -2.88 -18.34
CA GLU A 108 -23.37 -1.80 -19.18
C GLU A 108 -22.11 -2.22 -19.97
N GLU A 109 -22.24 -3.26 -20.72
CA GLU A 109 -21.18 -3.85 -21.57
C GLU A 109 -20.05 -4.53 -20.76
N TYR A 110 -20.32 -5.05 -19.55
CA TYR A 110 -19.24 -5.53 -18.66
C TYR A 110 -18.43 -6.68 -19.27
N ALA A 111 -19.06 -7.60 -20.01
CA ALA A 111 -18.38 -8.75 -20.62
C ALA A 111 -17.28 -8.35 -21.61
N ILE A 112 -17.52 -7.30 -22.44
CA ILE A 112 -16.49 -6.86 -23.40
C ILE A 112 -15.29 -6.21 -22.68
N TYR A 113 -15.51 -5.55 -21.54
CA TYR A 113 -14.41 -4.96 -20.79
C TYR A 113 -13.47 -6.01 -20.22
N ILE A 114 -14.03 -7.05 -19.59
CA ILE A 114 -13.23 -8.16 -19.04
C ILE A 114 -12.58 -8.97 -20.15
N ALA A 115 -13.33 -9.30 -21.22
CA ALA A 115 -12.75 -9.99 -22.37
C ALA A 115 -11.57 -9.21 -22.99
N SER A 116 -11.65 -7.87 -22.97
CA SER A 116 -10.56 -7.02 -23.46
C SER A 116 -9.37 -7.00 -22.50
N GLU A 117 -9.60 -6.95 -21.18
CA GLU A 117 -8.56 -6.98 -20.16
C GLU A 117 -7.80 -8.31 -20.14
N ASP A 118 -8.53 -9.42 -20.25
CA ASP A 118 -7.97 -10.78 -20.20
C ASP A 118 -7.45 -11.28 -21.56
N GLY A 119 -7.62 -10.50 -22.63
CA GLY A 119 -7.11 -10.82 -23.96
C GLY A 119 -7.92 -11.86 -24.74
N HIS A 120 -9.20 -12.04 -24.41
CA HIS A 120 -10.10 -12.93 -25.14
C HIS A 120 -10.57 -12.31 -26.47
N LEU A 121 -9.63 -12.05 -27.39
CA LEU A 121 -9.85 -11.29 -28.63
C LEU A 121 -11.05 -11.81 -29.44
N GLU A 122 -11.21 -13.13 -29.60
CA GLU A 122 -12.31 -13.69 -30.37
C GLU A 122 -13.68 -13.41 -29.72
N ILE A 123 -13.73 -13.34 -28.40
CA ILE A 123 -14.94 -12.93 -27.67
C ILE A 123 -15.21 -11.44 -27.84
N VAL A 124 -14.16 -10.60 -27.79
CA VAL A 124 -14.29 -9.15 -28.09
C VAL A 124 -14.89 -8.93 -29.48
N LYS A 125 -14.34 -9.61 -30.50
CA LYS A 125 -14.86 -9.57 -31.88
C LYS A 125 -16.32 -9.99 -31.92
N TYR A 126 -16.63 -11.14 -31.33
CA TYR A 126 -17.99 -11.67 -31.32
C TYR A 126 -18.98 -10.73 -30.64
N LEU A 127 -18.63 -10.16 -29.49
CA LEU A 127 -19.50 -9.22 -28.76
C LEU A 127 -19.77 -7.95 -29.60
N ILE A 128 -18.76 -7.41 -30.29
CA ILE A 128 -18.95 -6.26 -31.20
C ILE A 128 -19.87 -6.63 -32.37
N GLU A 129 -19.71 -7.81 -32.98
CA GLU A 129 -20.60 -8.32 -34.02
C GLU A 129 -22.05 -8.50 -33.52
N GLN A 130 -22.23 -8.79 -32.22
CA GLN A 130 -23.55 -8.87 -31.58
C GLN A 130 -24.10 -7.51 -31.16
N GLY A 131 -23.41 -6.40 -31.45
CA GLY A 131 -23.86 -5.04 -31.24
C GLY A 131 -23.44 -4.41 -29.92
N SER A 132 -22.42 -4.96 -29.26
CA SER A 132 -21.79 -4.28 -28.13
C SER A 132 -21.18 -2.95 -28.55
N ASN A 133 -21.37 -1.93 -27.71
CA ASN A 133 -20.88 -0.59 -27.99
C ASN A 133 -19.41 -0.43 -27.60
N ILE A 134 -18.53 -0.33 -28.60
CA ILE A 134 -17.09 -0.12 -28.42
C ILE A 134 -16.77 1.16 -27.63
N HIS A 135 -17.61 2.20 -27.76
CA HIS A 135 -17.43 3.51 -27.14
C HIS A 135 -18.05 3.62 -25.74
N ALA A 136 -18.62 2.52 -25.21
CA ALA A 136 -19.30 2.55 -23.93
C ALA A 136 -18.36 2.98 -22.80
N LYS A 137 -18.88 3.85 -21.90
CA LYS A 137 -18.16 4.30 -20.69
C LYS A 137 -16.78 4.89 -21.01
N ASP A 138 -16.74 5.80 -21.96
CA ASP A 138 -15.52 6.50 -22.38
C ASP A 138 -14.40 5.53 -22.75
N GLU A 139 -14.66 4.70 -23.75
CA GLU A 139 -13.71 3.71 -24.31
C GLU A 139 -13.22 2.67 -23.28
N ARG A 140 -14.10 2.24 -22.41
CA ARG A 140 -13.71 1.34 -21.33
C ARG A 140 -13.06 0.05 -21.81
N ALA A 141 -13.51 -0.51 -22.94
CA ALA A 141 -12.91 -1.71 -23.54
C ALA A 141 -11.43 -1.45 -23.92
N LEU A 142 -11.12 -0.34 -24.57
CA LEU A 142 -9.74 0.05 -24.92
C LEU A 142 -8.88 0.28 -23.67
N ARG A 143 -9.41 0.96 -22.67
CA ARG A 143 -8.68 1.21 -21.42
C ARG A 143 -8.38 -0.08 -20.66
N TYR A 144 -9.31 -1.03 -20.60
CA TYR A 144 -9.11 -2.33 -19.98
C TYR A 144 -8.14 -3.21 -20.77
N ALA A 145 -8.24 -3.26 -22.11
CA ALA A 145 -7.26 -3.94 -22.96
C ALA A 145 -5.85 -3.38 -22.75
N SER A 146 -5.73 -2.06 -22.60
CA SER A 146 -4.45 -1.40 -22.34
C SER A 146 -3.92 -1.68 -20.93
N CYS A 147 -4.79 -1.74 -19.93
CA CYS A 147 -4.48 -2.14 -18.57
C CYS A 147 -3.99 -3.59 -18.48
N GLY A 148 -4.62 -4.51 -19.22
CA GLY A 148 -4.23 -5.92 -19.30
C GLY A 148 -3.05 -6.20 -20.24
N GLY A 149 -2.55 -5.18 -20.96
CA GLY A 149 -1.43 -5.33 -21.89
C GLY A 149 -1.76 -6.12 -23.16
N GLN A 150 -3.03 -6.21 -23.54
CA GLN A 150 -3.54 -7.06 -24.60
C GLN A 150 -3.42 -6.39 -25.96
N LEU A 151 -2.21 -6.37 -26.51
CA LEU A 151 -1.89 -5.62 -27.74
C LEU A 151 -2.83 -5.95 -28.91
N ASP A 152 -3.18 -7.21 -29.12
CA ASP A 152 -4.07 -7.59 -30.21
C ASP A 152 -5.49 -7.07 -30.03
N ALA A 153 -5.99 -7.06 -28.78
CA ALA A 153 -7.28 -6.45 -28.45
C ALA A 153 -7.24 -4.93 -28.62
N VAL A 154 -6.17 -4.27 -28.15
CA VAL A 154 -5.94 -2.83 -28.35
C VAL A 154 -5.93 -2.49 -29.85
N ARG A 155 -5.15 -3.21 -30.66
CA ARG A 155 -5.11 -3.02 -32.12
C ARG A 155 -6.51 -3.14 -32.74
N PHE A 156 -7.18 -4.23 -32.44
CA PHE A 156 -8.52 -4.47 -32.97
C PHE A 156 -9.51 -3.37 -32.59
N LEU A 157 -9.52 -2.92 -31.33
CA LEU A 157 -10.40 -1.86 -30.87
C LEU A 157 -10.11 -0.52 -31.56
N VAL A 158 -8.83 -0.13 -31.68
CA VAL A 158 -8.43 1.11 -32.37
C VAL A 158 -8.75 1.06 -33.85
N GLU A 159 -8.48 -0.06 -34.53
CA GLU A 159 -8.80 -0.28 -35.98
C GLU A 159 -10.32 -0.24 -36.24
N ASN A 160 -11.15 -0.55 -35.24
CA ASN A 160 -12.60 -0.45 -35.29
C ASN A 160 -13.16 0.87 -34.75
N GLY A 161 -12.30 1.86 -34.55
CA GLY A 161 -12.69 3.24 -34.29
C GLY A 161 -12.76 3.65 -32.82
N ALA A 162 -12.19 2.86 -31.90
CA ALA A 162 -12.07 3.30 -30.50
C ALA A 162 -11.22 4.58 -30.42
N ASP A 163 -11.71 5.56 -29.62
CA ASP A 163 -11.03 6.83 -29.43
C ASP A 163 -9.86 6.70 -28.45
N ILE A 164 -8.63 6.79 -28.98
CA ILE A 164 -7.40 6.72 -28.17
C ILE A 164 -7.25 7.92 -27.22
N HIS A 165 -7.92 9.05 -27.51
CA HIS A 165 -7.82 10.28 -26.72
C HIS A 165 -8.85 10.37 -25.58
N ALA A 166 -9.70 9.36 -25.43
CA ALA A 166 -10.70 9.35 -24.39
C ALA A 166 -10.09 9.53 -22.99
N LEU A 167 -10.68 10.46 -22.20
CA LEU A 167 -10.23 10.81 -20.85
C LEU A 167 -8.74 11.18 -20.81
N ASP A 168 -8.31 12.05 -21.72
CA ASP A 168 -6.93 12.52 -21.81
C ASP A 168 -5.93 11.35 -21.95
N ASP A 169 -6.15 10.53 -23.00
CA ASP A 169 -5.29 9.36 -23.32
C ASP A 169 -5.09 8.37 -22.17
N THR A 170 -6.12 8.19 -21.31
CA THR A 170 -6.05 7.28 -20.15
C THR A 170 -5.62 5.84 -20.56
N ALA A 171 -5.93 5.37 -21.77
CA ALA A 171 -5.48 4.06 -22.25
C ALA A 171 -3.95 3.97 -22.29
N LEU A 172 -3.26 5.03 -22.77
CA LEU A 172 -1.81 5.13 -22.77
C LEU A 172 -1.24 5.13 -21.34
N CYS A 173 -1.84 5.92 -20.46
CA CYS A 173 -1.40 6.01 -19.06
C CYS A 173 -1.54 4.67 -18.33
N LEU A 174 -2.63 3.94 -18.54
CA LEU A 174 -2.83 2.61 -17.96
C LEU A 174 -1.81 1.60 -18.53
N ALA A 175 -1.56 1.58 -19.83
CA ALA A 175 -0.53 0.72 -20.40
C ALA A 175 0.85 0.98 -19.78
N ALA A 176 1.21 2.24 -19.58
CA ALA A 176 2.45 2.62 -18.94
C ALA A 176 2.48 2.26 -17.44
N GLN A 177 1.37 2.47 -16.72
CA GLN A 177 1.23 2.14 -15.29
C GLN A 177 1.41 0.65 -15.01
N PHE A 178 1.00 -0.20 -15.94
CA PHE A 178 1.10 -1.66 -15.79
C PHE A 178 2.27 -2.29 -16.55
N GLY A 179 3.14 -1.47 -17.16
CA GLY A 179 4.41 -1.94 -17.73
C GLY A 179 4.31 -2.50 -19.15
N HIS A 180 3.25 -2.18 -19.89
CA HIS A 180 2.96 -2.76 -21.19
C HIS A 180 3.58 -1.96 -22.35
N ILE A 181 4.91 -2.00 -22.47
CA ILE A 181 5.68 -1.17 -23.43
C ILE A 181 5.20 -1.32 -24.88
N GLU A 182 4.81 -2.51 -25.33
CA GLU A 182 4.37 -2.71 -26.72
C GLU A 182 3.00 -2.04 -26.97
N VAL A 183 2.10 -2.02 -25.98
CA VAL A 183 0.85 -1.26 -26.05
C VAL A 183 1.13 0.25 -26.05
N VAL A 184 2.06 0.71 -25.19
CA VAL A 184 2.51 2.11 -25.16
C VAL A 184 3.03 2.56 -26.51
N LYS A 185 3.94 1.78 -27.11
CA LYS A 185 4.49 2.09 -28.44
C LYS A 185 3.39 2.19 -29.49
N TYR A 186 2.50 1.19 -29.53
CA TYR A 186 1.41 1.16 -30.50
C TYR A 186 0.48 2.38 -30.36
N LEU A 187 0.03 2.71 -29.15
CA LEU A 187 -0.86 3.85 -28.92
C LEU A 187 -0.20 5.18 -29.36
N ILE A 188 1.08 5.37 -29.05
CA ILE A 188 1.82 6.56 -29.49
C ILE A 188 1.97 6.58 -31.01
N GLU A 189 2.24 5.45 -31.67
CA GLU A 189 2.28 5.33 -33.14
C GLU A 189 0.91 5.67 -33.78
N GLN A 190 -0.20 5.41 -33.07
CA GLN A 190 -1.55 5.79 -33.51
C GLN A 190 -1.90 7.25 -33.18
N GLY A 191 -1.01 8.00 -32.54
CA GLY A 191 -1.16 9.43 -32.27
C GLY A 191 -1.57 9.79 -30.84
N ALA A 192 -1.52 8.87 -29.90
CA ALA A 192 -1.75 9.19 -28.48
C ALA A 192 -0.76 10.25 -28.00
N ASN A 193 -1.26 11.17 -27.16
CA ASN A 193 -0.49 12.29 -26.65
C ASN A 193 0.51 11.85 -25.59
N ILE A 194 1.80 11.98 -25.85
CA ILE A 194 2.87 11.64 -24.89
C ILE A 194 2.83 12.52 -23.62
N HIS A 195 2.23 13.73 -23.71
CA HIS A 195 2.10 14.69 -22.63
C HIS A 195 0.75 14.56 -21.89
N ALA A 196 0.02 13.45 -22.10
CA ALA A 196 -1.23 13.20 -21.40
C ALA A 196 -1.08 13.31 -19.88
N HIS A 197 -2.08 13.88 -19.22
CA HIS A 197 -2.05 14.13 -17.77
C HIS A 197 -0.78 14.89 -17.31
N ASP A 198 -0.32 15.89 -18.08
CA ASP A 198 0.85 16.70 -17.76
C ASP A 198 2.12 15.86 -17.52
N ASP A 199 2.41 14.89 -18.40
CA ASP A 199 3.53 13.95 -18.31
C ASP A 199 3.55 13.05 -17.07
N TYR A 200 2.39 12.88 -16.37
CA TYR A 200 2.29 12.02 -15.19
C TYR A 200 2.74 10.56 -15.44
N VAL A 201 2.72 10.14 -16.69
CA VAL A 201 3.15 8.81 -17.11
C VAL A 201 4.60 8.51 -16.72
N VAL A 202 5.51 9.52 -16.79
CA VAL A 202 6.91 9.37 -16.36
C VAL A 202 6.99 9.10 -14.86
N CYS A 203 6.14 9.78 -14.08
CA CYS A 203 6.06 9.57 -12.63
C CYS A 203 5.59 8.15 -12.29
N VAL A 204 4.52 7.68 -12.93
CA VAL A 204 3.95 6.35 -12.69
C VAL A 204 4.92 5.24 -13.10
N ALA A 205 5.53 5.35 -14.29
CA ALA A 205 6.53 4.40 -14.76
C ALA A 205 7.75 4.34 -13.83
N SER A 206 8.17 5.51 -13.30
CA SER A 206 9.26 5.61 -12.32
C SER A 206 8.90 5.00 -10.98
N GLU A 207 7.65 5.17 -10.50
CA GLU A 207 7.13 4.54 -9.27
C GLU A 207 7.11 3.01 -9.35
N LYS A 208 6.79 2.47 -10.54
CA LYS A 208 6.68 1.02 -10.78
C LYS A 208 7.97 0.35 -11.23
N GLY A 209 9.01 1.12 -11.56
CA GLY A 209 10.31 0.59 -11.95
C GLY A 209 10.44 0.23 -13.45
N TYR A 210 9.58 0.76 -14.31
CA TYR A 210 9.58 0.46 -15.74
C TYR A 210 10.55 1.35 -16.52
N LEU A 211 11.84 1.04 -16.44
CA LEU A 211 12.91 1.83 -17.06
C LEU A 211 12.75 2.02 -18.57
N ASP A 212 12.33 1.00 -19.28
CA ASP A 212 12.09 1.04 -20.72
C ASP A 212 10.99 2.03 -21.11
N ILE A 213 9.92 2.09 -20.32
CA ILE A 213 8.84 3.06 -20.50
C ILE A 213 9.33 4.47 -20.15
N VAL A 214 10.02 4.67 -19.04
CA VAL A 214 10.63 5.96 -18.69
C VAL A 214 11.52 6.47 -19.84
N LYS A 215 12.43 5.63 -20.33
CA LYS A 215 13.29 5.98 -21.48
C LYS A 215 12.48 6.35 -22.70
N TYR A 216 11.47 5.54 -23.04
CA TYR A 216 10.66 5.73 -24.24
C TYR A 216 9.95 7.09 -24.27
N PHE A 217 9.41 7.53 -23.11
CA PHE A 217 8.74 8.82 -22.97
C PHE A 217 9.72 9.99 -22.98
N VAL A 218 10.78 9.91 -22.17
CA VAL A 218 11.79 11.00 -22.05
C VAL A 218 12.51 11.23 -23.37
N GLU A 219 12.90 10.18 -24.12
CA GLU A 219 13.50 10.28 -25.45
C GLU A 219 12.58 10.95 -26.49
N ARG A 220 11.26 11.00 -26.22
CA ARG A 220 10.25 11.68 -27.06
C ARG A 220 9.86 13.05 -26.55
N GLY A 221 10.51 13.53 -25.52
CA GLY A 221 10.36 14.89 -25.02
C GLY A 221 9.42 15.05 -23.84
N ALA A 222 9.00 13.96 -23.19
CA ALA A 222 8.25 14.07 -21.95
C ALA A 222 9.08 14.72 -20.84
N GLU A 223 8.44 15.60 -20.08
CA GLU A 223 9.08 16.38 -19.03
C GLU A 223 9.35 15.53 -17.78
N VAL A 224 10.59 15.53 -17.29
CA VAL A 224 11.00 14.73 -16.12
C VAL A 224 10.76 15.44 -14.79
N ASN A 225 10.56 16.76 -14.81
CA ASN A 225 10.42 17.59 -13.61
C ASN A 225 8.97 17.95 -13.26
N THR A 226 8.00 17.33 -13.92
CA THR A 226 6.57 17.50 -13.61
C THR A 226 6.28 17.14 -12.16
N TYR A 227 5.24 17.76 -11.61
CA TYR A 227 4.85 17.54 -10.20
C TYR A 227 6.02 17.72 -9.23
N ASP A 228 6.84 18.73 -9.47
CA ASP A 228 7.99 19.10 -8.63
C ASP A 228 8.96 17.92 -8.40
N GLY A 229 9.36 17.27 -9.52
CA GLY A 229 10.34 16.19 -9.52
C GLY A 229 9.84 14.84 -8.97
N TYR A 230 8.51 14.63 -9.01
CA TYR A 230 7.89 13.41 -8.43
C TYR A 230 8.44 12.11 -9.03
N ALA A 231 8.83 12.09 -10.32
CA ALA A 231 9.44 10.92 -10.96
C ALA A 231 10.74 10.49 -10.26
N LEU A 232 11.65 11.48 -9.98
CA LEU A 232 12.90 11.22 -9.28
C LEU A 232 12.66 10.77 -7.83
N TYR A 233 11.70 11.40 -7.13
CA TYR A 233 11.31 11.00 -5.79
C TYR A 233 10.81 9.55 -5.75
N CYS A 234 9.87 9.18 -6.63
CA CYS A 234 9.31 7.83 -6.69
C CYS A 234 10.38 6.78 -6.98
N ALA A 235 11.23 7.01 -7.99
CA ALA A 235 12.33 6.11 -8.31
C ALA A 235 13.30 5.94 -7.14
N SER A 236 13.63 7.04 -6.46
CA SER A 236 14.55 7.05 -5.31
C SER A 236 13.98 6.34 -4.10
N GLN A 237 12.70 6.60 -3.76
CA GLN A 237 12.01 5.96 -2.64
C GLN A 237 11.85 4.45 -2.84
N ASN A 238 11.69 3.99 -4.09
CA ASN A 238 11.55 2.57 -4.40
C ASN A 238 12.87 1.87 -4.75
N GLY A 239 14.00 2.61 -4.76
CA GLY A 239 15.34 2.05 -4.97
C GLY A 239 15.65 1.68 -6.42
N TYR A 240 14.95 2.24 -7.39
CA TYR A 240 15.19 1.97 -8.82
C TYR A 240 16.39 2.75 -9.35
N PHE A 241 17.58 2.30 -8.97
CA PHE A 241 18.84 2.98 -9.22
C PHE A 241 19.05 3.38 -10.69
N GLU A 242 18.78 2.49 -11.63
CA GLU A 242 18.95 2.78 -13.06
C GLU A 242 17.97 3.87 -13.56
N ILE A 243 16.76 3.95 -12.98
CA ILE A 243 15.82 5.05 -13.30
C ILE A 243 16.31 6.35 -12.70
N VAL A 244 16.74 6.35 -11.42
CA VAL A 244 17.32 7.53 -10.77
C VAL A 244 18.47 8.08 -11.59
N LYS A 245 19.41 7.24 -11.99
CA LYS A 245 20.54 7.59 -12.81
C LYS A 245 20.11 8.19 -14.14
N TYR A 246 19.20 7.52 -14.85
CA TYR A 246 18.69 7.97 -16.13
C TYR A 246 17.99 9.33 -16.04
N LEU A 247 17.13 9.52 -15.04
CA LEU A 247 16.41 10.79 -14.84
C LEU A 247 17.38 11.96 -14.59
N ILE A 248 18.40 11.76 -13.74
CA ILE A 248 19.43 12.79 -13.46
C ILE A 248 20.26 13.09 -14.72
N GLU A 249 20.66 12.08 -15.49
CA GLU A 249 21.35 12.25 -16.77
C GLU A 249 20.49 13.04 -17.80
N HIS A 250 19.15 13.08 -17.61
CA HIS A 250 18.19 13.81 -18.44
C HIS A 250 17.61 15.04 -17.72
N ASN A 251 18.41 15.68 -16.86
CA ASN A 251 18.13 16.94 -16.19
C ASN A 251 16.97 16.91 -15.18
N ALA A 252 16.71 15.77 -14.52
CA ALA A 252 15.86 15.78 -13.35
C ALA A 252 16.46 16.66 -12.26
N ASP A 253 15.64 17.53 -11.67
CA ASP A 253 16.07 18.41 -10.59
C ASP A 253 16.26 17.62 -9.28
N ILE A 254 17.51 17.45 -8.87
CA ILE A 254 17.87 16.77 -7.63
C ILE A 254 17.31 17.49 -6.40
N HIS A 255 17.17 18.82 -6.50
CA HIS A 255 16.71 19.67 -5.39
C HIS A 255 15.19 19.85 -5.35
N ALA A 256 14.45 19.23 -6.28
CA ALA A 256 13.01 19.30 -6.33
C ALA A 256 12.38 18.95 -4.96
N SER A 257 11.33 19.68 -4.59
CA SER A 257 10.66 19.55 -3.28
C SER A 257 11.62 19.59 -2.09
N GLY A 258 12.79 20.25 -2.20
CA GLY A 258 13.80 20.31 -1.14
C GLY A 258 14.46 18.96 -0.89
N ASP A 259 15.01 18.34 -1.94
CA ASP A 259 15.73 17.06 -1.92
C ASP A 259 14.92 15.86 -1.39
N TYR A 260 13.59 15.83 -1.61
CA TYR A 260 12.76 14.72 -1.17
C TYR A 260 13.17 13.37 -1.77
N ALA A 261 13.83 13.35 -2.93
CA ALA A 261 14.41 12.13 -3.50
C ALA A 261 15.44 11.49 -2.57
N LEU A 262 16.35 12.32 -2.01
CA LEU A 262 17.34 11.86 -1.03
C LEU A 262 16.67 11.40 0.28
N TYR A 263 15.67 12.16 0.78
CA TYR A 263 14.93 11.79 1.98
C TYR A 263 14.23 10.44 1.81
N GLY A 264 13.52 10.23 0.70
CA GLY A 264 12.81 8.98 0.39
C GLY A 264 13.74 7.77 0.30
N ALA A 265 14.90 7.94 -0.35
CA ALA A 265 15.92 6.90 -0.43
C ALA A 265 16.51 6.54 0.94
N CYS A 266 16.75 7.53 1.81
CA CYS A 266 17.20 7.31 3.19
C CYS A 266 16.14 6.61 4.03
N GLU A 267 14.87 7.01 3.90
CA GLU A 267 13.74 6.39 4.61
C GLU A 267 13.56 4.91 4.28
N LYS A 268 13.80 4.52 3.02
CA LYS A 268 13.59 3.14 2.56
C LYS A 268 14.87 2.29 2.53
N GLY A 269 16.02 2.85 2.90
CA GLY A 269 17.27 2.10 3.03
C GLY A 269 18.01 1.83 1.71
N HIS A 270 17.77 2.62 0.68
CA HIS A 270 18.37 2.42 -0.64
C HIS A 270 19.77 3.04 -0.75
N PHE A 271 20.77 2.39 -0.14
CA PHE A 271 22.12 2.93 0.02
C PHE A 271 22.79 3.41 -1.29
N GLU A 272 22.73 2.61 -2.36
CA GLU A 272 23.33 2.99 -3.65
C GLU A 272 22.67 4.24 -4.24
N VAL A 273 21.35 4.39 -4.08
CA VAL A 273 20.61 5.59 -4.50
C VAL A 273 21.04 6.79 -3.66
N VAL A 274 21.09 6.64 -2.33
CA VAL A 274 21.56 7.71 -1.41
C VAL A 274 22.94 8.18 -1.80
N LYS A 275 23.87 7.25 -1.98
CA LYS A 275 25.24 7.55 -2.35
C LYS A 275 25.31 8.32 -3.67
N TYR A 276 24.62 7.83 -4.68
CA TYR A 276 24.59 8.46 -6.01
C TYR A 276 23.99 9.87 -5.95
N LEU A 277 22.85 10.06 -5.29
CA LEU A 277 22.22 11.39 -5.14
C LEU A 277 23.17 12.39 -4.47
N VAL A 278 23.83 11.99 -3.38
CA VAL A 278 24.81 12.85 -2.69
C VAL A 278 26.02 13.16 -3.57
N GLU A 279 26.55 12.19 -4.31
CA GLU A 279 27.63 12.37 -5.28
C GLU A 279 27.25 13.31 -6.43
N GLN A 280 25.96 13.36 -6.80
CA GLN A 280 25.40 14.28 -7.80
C GLN A 280 25.02 15.65 -7.21
N GLY A 281 25.21 15.88 -5.92
CA GLY A 281 25.04 17.17 -5.28
C GLY A 281 23.80 17.36 -4.45
N ALA A 282 23.02 16.31 -4.18
CA ALA A 282 21.88 16.41 -3.27
C ALA A 282 22.30 16.96 -1.90
N ASN A 283 21.51 17.85 -1.33
CA ASN A 283 21.83 18.52 -0.08
C ASN A 283 21.50 17.63 1.13
N ILE A 284 22.53 17.10 1.79
CA ILE A 284 22.39 16.28 3.00
C ILE A 284 21.83 17.07 4.20
N HIS A 285 21.88 18.41 4.17
CA HIS A 285 21.35 19.27 5.22
C HIS A 285 19.89 19.69 4.99
N THR A 286 19.26 19.15 3.96
CA THR A 286 17.85 19.42 3.66
C THR A 286 16.96 19.09 4.85
N LEU A 287 15.86 19.83 5.00
CA LEU A 287 14.92 19.66 6.11
C LEU A 287 15.60 19.63 7.49
N ASN A 288 16.69 20.40 7.67
CA ASN A 288 17.48 20.46 8.89
C ASN A 288 18.09 19.08 9.27
N ASP A 289 18.80 18.45 8.31
CA ASP A 289 19.42 17.12 8.42
C ASP A 289 18.44 15.95 8.69
N ARG A 290 17.15 16.11 8.38
CA ARG A 290 16.14 15.02 8.55
C ARG A 290 16.41 13.77 7.73
N VAL A 291 17.31 13.83 6.74
CA VAL A 291 17.77 12.60 6.04
C VAL A 291 18.46 11.63 7.00
N LEU A 292 19.21 12.15 8.00
CA LEU A 292 19.81 11.33 9.05
C LEU A 292 18.74 10.73 9.99
N PHE A 293 17.70 11.52 10.32
CA PHE A 293 16.55 11.01 11.06
C PHE A 293 15.86 9.85 10.32
N ALA A 294 15.60 10.01 9.01
CA ALA A 294 14.94 8.98 8.19
C ALA A 294 15.73 7.65 8.21
N ALA A 295 17.06 7.73 8.03
CA ALA A 295 17.94 6.58 8.13
C ALA A 295 17.95 5.96 9.55
N ALA A 296 17.98 6.79 10.60
CA ALA A 296 17.96 6.32 11.99
C ALA A 296 16.64 5.70 12.39
N TRP A 297 15.50 6.17 11.83
CA TRP A 297 14.16 5.62 12.06
C TRP A 297 14.07 4.13 11.70
N ASN A 298 14.65 3.74 10.58
CA ASN A 298 14.63 2.36 10.10
C ASN A 298 15.90 1.57 10.48
N GLY A 299 16.91 2.23 11.05
CA GLY A 299 18.16 1.59 11.47
C GLY A 299 19.13 1.29 10.32
N GLU A 300 19.07 2.09 9.26
CA GLU A 300 19.86 1.94 8.04
C GLU A 300 21.33 2.29 8.28
N TRP A 301 22.08 1.29 8.79
CA TRP A 301 23.41 1.49 9.33
C TRP A 301 24.45 2.06 8.36
N ASP A 302 24.47 1.58 7.12
CA ASP A 302 25.43 2.03 6.14
C ASP A 302 25.13 3.43 5.64
N ILE A 303 23.82 3.78 5.51
CA ILE A 303 23.38 5.15 5.19
C ILE A 303 23.76 6.11 6.31
N ILE A 304 23.51 5.75 7.57
CA ILE A 304 23.88 6.59 8.73
C ILE A 304 25.37 6.92 8.71
N LYS A 305 26.23 5.90 8.58
CA LYS A 305 27.69 6.12 8.52
C LYS A 305 28.10 6.98 7.34
N TYR A 306 27.50 6.73 6.19
CA TYR A 306 27.81 7.49 4.99
C TYR A 306 27.42 8.96 5.14
N LEU A 307 26.18 9.26 5.54
CA LEU A 307 25.72 10.66 5.75
C LEU A 307 26.58 11.40 6.77
N ILE A 308 26.95 10.77 7.88
CA ILE A 308 27.86 11.36 8.88
C ILE A 308 29.24 11.62 8.27
N SER A 309 29.79 10.69 7.46
CA SER A 309 31.07 10.88 6.77
C SER A 309 31.02 12.03 5.76
N GLN A 310 29.85 12.36 5.23
CA GLN A 310 29.60 13.51 4.36
C GLN A 310 29.30 14.81 5.13
N GLY A 311 29.27 14.76 6.47
CA GLY A 311 29.12 15.95 7.32
C GLY A 311 27.71 16.21 7.86
N ALA A 312 26.78 15.24 7.79
CA ALA A 312 25.47 15.39 8.40
C ALA A 312 25.59 15.68 9.90
N ASN A 313 24.83 16.68 10.39
CA ASN A 313 24.86 17.08 11.78
C ASN A 313 23.97 16.19 12.65
N ILE A 314 24.60 15.39 13.50
CA ILE A 314 23.93 14.46 14.40
C ILE A 314 23.05 15.14 15.44
N ASN A 315 23.33 16.39 15.79
CA ASN A 315 22.58 17.17 16.77
C ASN A 315 21.54 18.10 16.11
N ALA A 316 21.37 18.03 14.80
CA ALA A 316 20.36 18.82 14.10
C ALA A 316 18.92 18.46 14.52
N ASP A 317 17.99 19.40 14.33
CA ASP A 317 16.57 19.23 14.65
C ASP A 317 16.35 18.69 16.09
N ASP A 318 16.99 19.36 17.05
CA ASP A 318 16.97 19.00 18.47
C ASP A 318 17.39 17.54 18.75
N GLY A 319 18.37 17.04 18.00
CA GLY A 319 18.90 15.69 18.12
C GLY A 319 17.90 14.58 17.69
N CYS A 320 17.06 14.87 16.72
CA CYS A 320 16.00 13.95 16.30
C CYS A 320 16.52 12.54 15.92
N ALA A 321 17.72 12.43 15.34
CA ALA A 321 18.34 11.13 15.05
C ALA A 321 18.67 10.34 16.32
N ILE A 322 19.07 11.03 17.41
CA ILE A 322 19.46 10.41 18.68
C ILE A 322 18.22 9.86 19.40
N TRP A 323 17.19 10.71 19.60
CA TRP A 323 16.01 10.25 20.32
C TRP A 323 15.19 9.21 19.53
N ILE A 324 15.20 9.29 18.19
CA ILE A 324 14.52 8.25 17.39
C ILE A 324 15.26 6.90 17.45
N ALA A 325 16.59 6.89 17.36
CA ALA A 325 17.39 5.68 17.55
C ALA A 325 17.12 5.07 18.94
N SER A 326 16.96 5.92 19.95
CA SER A 326 16.64 5.51 21.32
C SER A 326 15.26 4.86 21.42
N GLY A 327 14.22 5.48 20.88
CA GLY A 327 12.84 4.95 20.93
C GLY A 327 12.64 3.71 20.07
N ARG A 328 13.38 3.58 18.97
CA ARG A 328 13.37 2.37 18.12
C ARG A 328 14.14 1.21 18.74
N GLY A 329 15.05 1.46 19.68
CA GLY A 329 15.86 0.44 20.33
C GLY A 329 17.16 0.11 19.58
N ASN A 330 17.64 1.00 18.73
CA ASN A 330 18.85 0.81 17.93
C ASN A 330 20.11 1.10 18.75
N LEU A 331 20.46 0.20 19.68
CA LEU A 331 21.56 0.41 20.64
C LEU A 331 22.91 0.63 19.94
N GLU A 332 23.20 -0.09 18.86
CA GLU A 332 24.48 0.03 18.15
C GLU A 332 24.59 1.39 17.43
N VAL A 333 23.49 1.87 16.82
CA VAL A 333 23.41 3.21 16.24
C VAL A 333 23.65 4.26 17.32
N LEU A 334 23.01 4.13 18.47
CA LEU A 334 23.13 5.07 19.58
C LEU A 334 24.55 5.10 20.16
N LYS A 335 25.18 3.93 20.34
CA LYS A 335 26.60 3.84 20.77
C LYS A 335 27.54 4.54 19.77
N TYR A 336 27.29 4.35 18.49
CA TYR A 336 28.07 5.00 17.44
C TYR A 336 27.90 6.52 17.51
N PHE A 337 26.68 7.01 17.64
CA PHE A 337 26.40 8.44 17.76
C PHE A 337 27.16 9.08 18.92
N PHE A 338 27.14 8.49 20.11
CA PHE A 338 27.91 9.01 21.24
C PHE A 338 29.44 8.85 21.05
N SER A 339 29.89 7.83 20.34
CA SER A 339 31.34 7.65 20.06
C SER A 339 31.92 8.74 19.17
N ILE A 340 31.07 9.40 18.37
CA ILE A 340 31.46 10.49 17.45
C ILE A 340 31.07 11.89 17.97
N GLY A 341 30.60 11.99 19.22
CA GLY A 341 30.35 13.27 19.89
C GLY A 341 28.90 13.77 19.84
N ALA A 342 27.92 12.88 19.68
CA ALA A 342 26.52 13.27 19.84
C ALA A 342 26.26 13.81 21.25
N ASP A 343 25.48 14.88 21.34
CA ASP A 343 25.11 15.47 22.64
C ASP A 343 23.97 14.66 23.28
N LEU A 344 24.26 14.04 24.43
CA LEU A 344 23.27 13.29 25.21
C LEU A 344 22.13 14.19 25.71
N HIS A 345 22.47 15.44 26.07
CA HIS A 345 21.54 16.36 26.75
C HIS A 345 20.71 17.21 25.79
N VAL A 346 20.82 16.97 24.49
CA VAL A 346 20.01 17.66 23.50
C VAL A 346 18.51 17.48 23.80
N ASP A 347 17.73 18.56 23.68
CA ASP A 347 16.32 18.63 24.04
C ASP A 347 16.02 18.05 25.45
N GLU A 348 16.85 18.45 26.43
CA GLU A 348 16.67 18.05 27.83
C GLU A 348 16.53 16.53 27.98
N ASP A 349 17.52 15.77 27.50
CA ASP A 349 17.55 14.29 27.58
C ASP A 349 16.31 13.59 26.97
N TYR A 350 15.67 14.19 25.96
CA TYR A 350 14.45 13.61 25.34
C TYR A 350 14.65 12.18 24.84
N ALA A 351 15.89 11.81 24.49
CA ALA A 351 16.27 10.44 24.14
C ALA A 351 15.89 9.43 25.23
N LEU A 352 16.10 9.76 26.52
CA LEU A 352 15.70 8.93 27.66
C LEU A 352 14.17 8.83 27.76
N ILE A 353 13.48 9.96 27.63
CA ILE A 353 12.01 10.02 27.68
C ILE A 353 11.41 9.15 26.58
N TYR A 354 11.91 9.30 25.35
CA TYR A 354 11.37 8.57 24.19
C TYR A 354 11.68 7.07 24.25
N ALA A 355 12.85 6.67 24.78
CA ALA A 355 13.16 5.26 25.07
C ALA A 355 12.20 4.68 26.12
N CYS A 356 11.87 5.45 27.17
CA CYS A 356 10.92 5.04 28.20
C CYS A 356 9.48 4.95 27.67
N GLN A 357 9.07 5.87 26.80
CA GLN A 357 7.75 5.84 26.15
C GLN A 357 7.57 4.59 25.29
N ASN A 358 8.65 4.05 24.72
CA ASN A 358 8.64 2.87 23.85
C ASN A 358 9.11 1.57 24.54
N GLY A 359 9.34 1.60 25.85
CA GLY A 359 9.68 0.42 26.65
C GLY A 359 11.07 -0.17 26.40
N ARG A 360 12.04 0.64 25.94
CA ARG A 360 13.38 0.20 25.53
C ARG A 360 14.34 0.12 26.72
N LEU A 361 14.17 -0.88 27.57
CA LEU A 361 14.93 -1.03 28.84
C LEU A 361 16.46 -1.00 28.64
N ASP A 362 16.98 -1.67 27.59
CA ASP A 362 18.42 -1.72 27.34
C ASP A 362 18.99 -0.35 26.94
N ILE A 363 18.23 0.41 26.18
CA ILE A 363 18.57 1.80 25.82
C ILE A 363 18.55 2.67 27.07
N VAL A 364 17.50 2.58 27.89
CA VAL A 364 17.39 3.34 29.15
C VAL A 364 18.57 3.06 30.06
N LYS A 365 18.95 1.79 30.24
CA LYS A 365 20.15 1.41 31.00
C LYS A 365 21.42 2.06 30.44
N TYR A 366 21.54 2.05 29.12
CA TYR A 366 22.70 2.63 28.46
C TYR A 366 22.73 4.17 28.63
N LEU A 367 21.62 4.88 28.39
CA LEU A 367 21.56 6.34 28.52
C LEU A 367 21.84 6.81 29.95
N LEU A 368 21.24 6.17 30.99
CA LEU A 368 21.52 6.50 32.38
C LEU A 368 23.00 6.25 32.76
N LYS A 369 23.61 5.19 32.20
CA LYS A 369 25.05 4.95 32.38
C LYS A 369 25.92 6.02 31.71
N GLN A 370 25.46 6.63 30.62
CA GLN A 370 26.14 7.73 29.95
C GLN A 370 25.93 9.08 30.68
N GLY A 371 25.03 9.16 31.67
CA GLY A 371 24.80 10.35 32.48
C GLY A 371 23.51 11.10 32.18
N ALA A 372 22.56 10.48 31.46
CA ALA A 372 21.23 11.09 31.25
C ALA A 372 20.56 11.41 32.58
N ASP A 373 19.90 12.57 32.66
CA ASP A 373 19.17 12.99 33.86
C ASP A 373 17.82 12.27 33.99
N ILE A 374 17.71 11.41 34.98
CA ILE A 374 16.48 10.65 35.27
C ILE A 374 15.33 11.56 35.69
N HIS A 375 15.64 12.75 36.25
CA HIS A 375 14.64 13.68 36.80
C HIS A 375 14.14 14.69 35.77
N VAL A 376 14.66 14.68 34.56
CA VAL A 376 14.29 15.62 33.50
C VAL A 376 12.77 15.73 33.31
N ARG A 377 12.29 16.97 33.13
CA ARG A 377 10.86 17.31 32.98
C ARG A 377 9.96 16.68 34.07
N ASP A 378 10.40 16.77 35.34
CA ASP A 378 9.70 16.20 36.50
C ASP A 378 9.46 14.68 36.35
N ASP A 379 10.52 13.93 36.17
CA ASP A 379 10.52 12.46 36.00
C ASP A 379 9.58 11.98 34.87
N LEU A 380 9.56 12.69 33.75
CA LEU A 380 8.70 12.34 32.61
C LEU A 380 8.99 10.93 32.09
N ALA A 381 10.23 10.46 32.18
CA ALA A 381 10.63 9.10 31.83
C ALA A 381 9.82 8.04 32.59
N LEU A 382 9.73 8.17 33.95
CA LEU A 382 8.93 7.29 34.79
C LEU A 382 7.44 7.38 34.46
N ARG A 383 6.93 8.61 34.27
CA ARG A 383 5.52 8.84 33.93
C ARG A 383 5.13 8.20 32.60
N GLN A 384 5.98 8.26 31.57
CA GLN A 384 5.73 7.62 30.26
C GLN A 384 5.81 6.09 30.33
N ALA A 385 6.80 5.53 31.04
CA ALA A 385 6.89 4.11 31.26
C ALA A 385 5.67 3.54 32.02
N SER A 386 5.19 4.27 33.02
CA SER A 386 3.99 3.93 33.81
C SER A 386 2.71 4.03 33.00
N ARG A 387 2.56 5.10 32.19
CA ARG A 387 1.42 5.29 31.27
C ARG A 387 1.25 4.13 30.31
N ASN A 388 2.36 3.57 29.84
CA ASN A 388 2.36 2.51 28.83
C ASN A 388 2.51 1.08 29.41
N GLY A 389 2.51 0.94 30.76
CA GLY A 389 2.47 -0.34 31.46
C GLY A 389 3.78 -1.13 31.44
N TYR A 390 4.92 -0.50 31.25
CA TYR A 390 6.21 -1.20 31.17
C TYR A 390 6.76 -1.52 32.58
N LEU A 391 6.15 -2.43 33.30
CA LEU A 391 6.47 -2.75 34.69
C LEU A 391 7.98 -2.97 34.95
N LYS A 392 8.67 -3.74 34.08
CA LYS A 392 10.12 -3.99 34.25
C LYS A 392 10.92 -2.69 34.18
N LEU A 393 10.54 -1.79 33.29
CA LEU A 393 11.17 -0.49 33.13
C LEU A 393 10.84 0.44 34.27
N VAL A 394 9.58 0.46 34.72
CA VAL A 394 9.15 1.23 35.93
C VAL A 394 9.95 0.81 37.16
N LYS A 395 10.10 -0.50 37.42
CA LYS A 395 10.92 -1.02 38.51
C LYS A 395 12.36 -0.51 38.42
N TYR A 396 12.96 -0.63 37.25
CA TYR A 396 14.32 -0.19 37.02
C TYR A 396 14.50 1.32 37.28
N LEU A 397 13.61 2.17 36.76
CA LEU A 397 13.68 3.61 36.94
C LEU A 397 13.54 3.99 38.45
N VAL A 398 12.64 3.35 39.18
CA VAL A 398 12.48 3.56 40.64
C VAL A 398 13.74 3.13 41.41
N GLU A 399 14.34 1.99 41.02
CA GLU A 399 15.62 1.53 41.61
C GLU A 399 16.79 2.50 41.30
N GLN A 400 16.76 3.20 40.19
CA GLN A 400 17.74 4.23 39.85
C GLN A 400 17.43 5.61 40.46
N GLY A 401 16.37 5.74 41.25
CA GLY A 401 16.06 6.93 42.04
C GLY A 401 15.01 7.85 41.42
N ALA A 402 14.28 7.43 40.37
CA ALA A 402 13.19 8.26 39.85
C ALA A 402 12.15 8.59 40.90
N ASN A 403 11.71 9.85 40.94
CA ASN A 403 10.77 10.37 41.96
C ASN A 403 9.33 9.92 41.65
N ILE A 404 8.83 8.96 42.42
CA ILE A 404 7.46 8.43 42.30
C ILE A 404 6.38 9.44 42.64
N TYR A 405 6.73 10.53 43.35
CA TYR A 405 5.81 11.59 43.79
C TYR A 405 5.77 12.77 42.79
N ALA A 406 6.60 12.77 41.75
CA ALA A 406 6.64 13.85 40.75
C ALA A 406 5.25 14.16 40.20
N LYS A 407 4.91 15.46 40.08
CA LYS A 407 3.61 15.92 39.56
C LYS A 407 2.42 15.23 40.27
N ASP A 408 2.42 15.25 41.61
CA ASP A 408 1.37 14.65 42.44
C ASP A 408 1.16 13.15 42.18
N ALA A 409 2.27 12.41 42.11
CA ALA A 409 2.28 10.99 41.79
C ALA A 409 1.66 10.64 40.41
N ALA A 410 1.90 11.49 39.41
CA ALA A 410 1.33 11.32 38.08
C ALA A 410 1.66 9.97 37.43
N ALA A 411 2.78 9.33 37.78
CA ALA A 411 3.13 7.99 37.29
C ALA A 411 2.06 6.96 37.71
N LEU A 412 1.63 6.98 38.96
CA LEU A 412 0.58 6.11 39.51
C LEU A 412 -0.78 6.40 38.83
N HIS A 413 -1.15 7.69 38.75
CA HIS A 413 -2.41 8.08 38.09
C HIS A 413 -2.48 7.67 36.66
N LYS A 414 -1.41 7.88 35.89
CA LYS A 414 -1.36 7.48 34.46
C LYS A 414 -1.42 5.96 34.27
N ALA A 415 -0.76 5.18 35.13
CA ALA A 415 -0.90 3.72 35.10
C ALA A 415 -2.35 3.28 35.37
N SER A 416 -3.02 3.92 36.36
CA SER A 416 -4.41 3.61 36.70
C SER A 416 -5.39 3.99 35.59
N GLU A 417 -5.28 5.20 35.04
CA GLU A 417 -6.10 5.68 33.91
C GLU A 417 -6.02 4.74 32.68
N ASN A 418 -4.86 4.11 32.44
CA ASN A 418 -4.63 3.22 31.30
C ASN A 418 -4.78 1.72 31.65
N GLY A 419 -5.22 1.38 32.86
CA GLY A 419 -5.56 0.02 33.27
C GLY A 419 -4.36 -0.91 33.55
N HIS A 420 -3.17 -0.36 33.83
CA HIS A 420 -1.95 -1.14 34.11
C HIS A 420 -1.88 -1.52 35.60
N SER A 421 -2.69 -2.48 36.00
CA SER A 421 -2.87 -2.90 37.41
C SER A 421 -1.60 -3.35 38.11
N ASP A 422 -0.70 -4.02 37.40
CA ASP A 422 0.61 -4.48 37.92
C ASP A 422 1.57 -3.32 38.23
N VAL A 423 1.56 -2.26 37.40
CA VAL A 423 2.32 -1.03 37.66
C VAL A 423 1.69 -0.27 38.85
N VAL A 424 0.35 -0.18 38.92
CA VAL A 424 -0.38 0.45 40.02
C VAL A 424 -0.06 -0.25 41.31
N GLU A 425 -0.11 -1.57 41.39
CA GLU A 425 0.21 -2.36 42.57
C GLU A 425 1.66 -2.10 43.03
N TYR A 426 2.61 -2.17 42.09
CA TYR A 426 4.02 -1.94 42.39
C TYR A 426 4.26 -0.54 43.00
N LEU A 427 3.81 0.53 42.31
CA LEU A 427 4.02 1.89 42.74
C LEU A 427 3.32 2.17 44.11
N THR A 428 2.11 1.66 44.31
CA THR A 428 1.39 1.76 45.59
C THR A 428 2.16 1.09 46.73
N ASN A 429 2.75 -0.08 46.52
CA ASN A 429 3.54 -0.79 47.49
C ASN A 429 4.83 -0.01 47.86
N VAL A 430 5.54 0.54 46.84
CA VAL A 430 6.73 1.36 47.08
C VAL A 430 6.38 2.61 47.92
N MET A 431 5.27 3.31 47.58
CA MET A 431 4.81 4.49 48.34
C MET A 431 4.49 4.15 49.80
N LYS A 432 3.83 3.03 50.10
CA LYS A 432 3.54 2.57 51.48
C LYS A 432 4.82 2.31 52.27
N HIS A 433 5.82 1.67 51.69
CA HIS A 433 7.08 1.37 52.36
C HIS A 433 7.90 2.64 52.65
N SER A 434 7.86 3.62 51.75
CA SER A 434 8.57 4.91 51.95
C SER A 434 8.00 5.71 53.12
N ILE A 435 6.68 5.61 53.38
CA ILE A 435 6.03 6.28 54.52
C ILE A 435 6.42 5.61 55.87
N CYS A 436 6.55 4.27 55.88
CA CYS A 436 6.90 3.53 57.08
C CYS A 436 8.36 3.70 57.54
N CYS A 437 9.26 4.16 56.66
CA CYS A 437 10.67 4.38 57.00
C CYS A 437 10.96 5.79 57.56
N HIS A 438 9.97 6.67 57.57
CA HIS A 438 10.08 8.06 58.11
C HIS A 438 9.27 8.31 59.38
N VAL A 439 8.71 7.27 60.00
CA VAL A 439 8.12 7.25 61.34
C VAL A 439 9.03 6.44 62.26
#